data_9c8c8304b6a23bb390b9a5a4ad9a10eb
#
_entry.id   9c8c8304b6a23bb390b9a5a4ad9a10eb
#
_cell.length_a   1.000
_cell.length_b   1.000
_cell.length_c   1.000
_cell.angle_alpha   90.00
_cell.angle_beta   90.00
_cell.angle_gamma   90.00
#
_symmetry.space_group_name_H-M   'P 1'
#
loop_
_entity.id
_entity.type
_entity.pdbx_description
1 polymer ?
#
loop_
_entity_poly.entity_id
_entity_poly.type
_entity_poly.pdbx_seq_one_letter_code
_entity_poly.pdbx_strand_id
1 'polypeptide(L)'
;MLLKAAAIASEKVPDVNASWMETFVRQYKTFDVNVMIGVGDGLVAPVVRDVGGRGLKAISGEVKALASSAQAMELQPHQVETGTFTVSNLGAYGVKNFAPIVRMPQACALALGAAEERVIPNEDPESEEIYQLETMLSATLSCDHRVVDGAVSAQWLAAFRGLVENPLTMLL
;
A
#
# COMPACT_ATOMS: atom_id res chain seq x y z
N MET A 1 -2.06 1.47 9.33
CA MET A 1 -0.60 1.50 9.37
C MET A 1 0.00 1.39 7.97
N LEU A 2 -0.18 0.31 7.20
CA LEU A 2 0.43 0.11 5.86
C LEU A 2 0.12 1.24 4.86
N LEU A 3 -1.12 1.75 4.82
CA LEU A 3 -1.48 2.90 3.97
C LEU A 3 -0.69 4.16 4.31
N LYS A 4 -0.48 4.43 5.60
CA LYS A 4 0.32 5.58 6.06
C LYS A 4 1.81 5.39 5.70
N ALA A 5 2.34 4.18 5.87
CA ALA A 5 3.69 3.86 5.43
C ALA A 5 3.88 4.08 3.93
N ALA A 6 2.90 3.65 3.11
CA ALA A 6 2.92 3.89 1.67
C ALA A 6 2.90 5.39 1.32
N ALA A 7 2.09 6.19 2.05
CA ALA A 7 2.04 7.64 1.84
C ALA A 7 3.39 8.30 2.17
N ILE A 8 3.99 8.01 3.33
CA ILE A 8 5.28 8.58 3.74
C ILE A 8 6.42 8.09 2.80
N ALA A 9 6.39 6.84 2.35
CA ALA A 9 7.34 6.34 1.36
C ALA A 9 7.21 7.13 0.03
N SER A 10 5.99 7.49 -0.37
CA SER A 10 5.74 8.28 -1.58
C SER A 10 6.11 9.77 -1.42
N GLU A 11 6.15 10.30 -0.21
CA GLU A 11 6.75 11.62 0.05
C GLU A 11 8.27 11.61 -0.16
N LYS A 12 8.93 10.49 0.18
CA LYS A 12 10.38 10.31 -0.04
C LYS A 12 10.72 10.03 -1.50
N VAL A 13 9.83 9.33 -2.22
CA VAL A 13 10.00 8.94 -3.63
C VAL A 13 8.73 9.34 -4.39
N PRO A 14 8.59 10.63 -4.74
CA PRO A 14 7.35 11.18 -5.27
C PRO A 14 7.00 10.71 -6.69
N ASP A 15 7.94 10.18 -7.44
CA ASP A 15 7.73 9.65 -8.79
C ASP A 15 6.72 8.48 -8.82
N VAL A 16 6.57 7.76 -7.72
CA VAL A 16 5.61 6.66 -7.57
C VAL A 16 4.17 7.17 -7.50
N ASN A 17 3.97 8.42 -7.03
CA ASN A 17 2.67 9.07 -6.94
C ASN A 17 2.40 9.95 -8.17
N ALA A 18 2.40 9.34 -9.34
CA ALA A 18 2.30 10.03 -10.61
C ALA A 18 1.38 9.31 -11.61
N SER A 19 1.14 9.93 -12.75
CA SER A 19 0.39 9.38 -13.88
C SER A 19 1.05 9.72 -15.19
N TRP A 20 0.99 8.80 -16.14
CA TRP A 20 1.38 9.04 -17.53
C TRP A 20 0.26 9.73 -18.30
N MET A 21 0.54 10.88 -18.91
CA MET A 21 -0.41 11.70 -19.67
C MET A 21 0.02 11.83 -21.16
N GLU A 22 0.46 10.71 -21.76
CA GLU A 22 0.90 10.59 -23.16
C GLU A 22 2.12 11.46 -23.53
N THR A 23 2.10 12.76 -23.20
CA THR A 23 3.15 13.74 -23.54
C THR A 23 3.96 14.22 -22.34
N PHE A 24 3.47 13.98 -21.12
CA PHE A 24 4.13 14.38 -19.87
C PHE A 24 3.75 13.46 -18.72
N VAL A 25 4.54 13.50 -17.66
CA VAL A 25 4.24 12.84 -16.38
C VAL A 25 3.61 13.86 -15.43
N ARG A 26 2.43 13.53 -14.89
CA ARG A 26 1.77 14.32 -13.84
C ARG A 26 2.11 13.72 -12.49
N GLN A 27 2.79 14.46 -11.64
CA GLN A 27 3.05 14.11 -10.26
C GLN A 27 2.00 14.75 -9.34
N TYR A 28 1.49 13.99 -8.38
CA TYR A 28 0.46 14.45 -7.44
C TYR A 28 1.07 14.89 -6.11
N LYS A 29 0.52 15.95 -5.51
CA LYS A 29 0.93 16.43 -4.18
C LYS A 29 0.24 15.68 -3.05
N THR A 30 -1.02 15.27 -3.25
CA THR A 30 -1.80 14.48 -2.30
C THR A 30 -1.65 13.01 -2.61
N PHE A 31 -1.72 12.17 -1.60
CA PHE A 31 -1.66 10.72 -1.75
C PHE A 31 -3.03 10.12 -1.46
N ASP A 32 -3.81 9.89 -2.53
CA ASP A 32 -5.17 9.37 -2.50
C ASP A 32 -5.14 7.88 -2.87
N VAL A 33 -5.53 7.02 -1.94
CA VAL A 33 -5.36 5.57 -2.10
C VAL A 33 -6.68 4.88 -2.37
N ASN A 34 -6.78 4.18 -3.49
CA ASN A 34 -7.84 3.21 -3.70
C ASN A 34 -7.51 1.92 -2.93
N VAL A 35 -8.39 1.51 -2.03
CA VAL A 35 -8.28 0.26 -1.29
C VAL A 35 -9.19 -0.78 -1.92
N MET A 36 -8.62 -1.90 -2.39
CA MET A 36 -9.40 -2.98 -2.99
C MET A 36 -10.17 -3.74 -1.92
N ILE A 37 -11.49 -3.79 -2.03
CA ILE A 37 -12.40 -4.47 -1.09
C ILE A 37 -13.27 -5.47 -1.86
N GLY A 38 -13.29 -6.72 -1.41
CA GLY A 38 -14.17 -7.76 -1.95
C GLY A 38 -15.61 -7.57 -1.44
N VAL A 39 -16.58 -7.60 -2.35
CA VAL A 39 -18.01 -7.48 -2.04
C VAL A 39 -18.77 -8.54 -2.85
N GLY A 40 -19.47 -9.46 -2.15
CA GLY A 40 -20.21 -10.51 -2.85
C GLY A 40 -19.38 -11.18 -3.95
N ASP A 41 -19.84 -11.08 -5.19
CA ASP A 41 -19.19 -11.67 -6.38
C ASP A 41 -18.21 -10.72 -7.09
N GLY A 42 -17.86 -9.57 -6.48
CA GLY A 42 -17.06 -8.55 -7.14
C GLY A 42 -16.02 -7.87 -6.26
N LEU A 43 -15.35 -6.88 -6.87
CA LEU A 43 -14.37 -6.02 -6.22
C LEU A 43 -14.76 -4.55 -6.42
N VAL A 44 -14.67 -3.77 -5.36
CA VAL A 44 -14.78 -2.31 -5.42
C VAL A 44 -13.49 -1.68 -4.87
N ALA A 45 -13.18 -0.48 -5.32
CA ALA A 45 -11.95 0.22 -4.94
C ALA A 45 -12.28 1.63 -4.44
N PRO A 46 -12.90 1.77 -3.26
CA PRO A 46 -13.14 3.09 -2.70
C PRO A 46 -11.83 3.82 -2.43
N VAL A 47 -11.89 5.15 -2.48
CA VAL A 47 -10.73 6.02 -2.30
C VAL A 47 -10.68 6.58 -0.89
N VAL A 48 -9.52 6.45 -0.24
CA VAL A 48 -9.16 7.15 1.00
C VAL A 48 -8.31 8.35 0.61
N ARG A 49 -8.82 9.56 0.85
CA ARG A 49 -8.15 10.78 0.40
C ARG A 49 -7.15 11.29 1.42
N ASP A 50 -6.09 11.90 0.89
CA ASP A 50 -5.02 12.58 1.66
C ASP A 50 -4.49 11.74 2.83
N VAL A 51 -4.06 10.53 2.53
CA VAL A 51 -3.52 9.60 3.55
C VAL A 51 -2.25 10.17 4.20
N GLY A 52 -1.46 10.96 3.47
CA GLY A 52 -0.25 11.62 3.96
C GLY A 52 -0.52 12.57 5.12
N GLY A 53 -1.50 13.47 4.97
CA GLY A 53 -1.83 14.49 5.97
C GLY A 53 -2.64 13.99 7.18
N ARG A 54 -3.08 12.73 7.18
CA ARG A 54 -4.03 12.21 8.19
C ARG A 54 -3.40 11.26 9.19
N GLY A 55 -3.91 11.28 10.44
CA GLY A 55 -3.48 10.37 11.51
C GLY A 55 -4.02 8.95 11.33
N LEU A 56 -3.32 7.98 11.90
CA LEU A 56 -3.64 6.53 11.78
C LEU A 56 -5.08 6.20 12.21
N LYS A 57 -5.60 6.84 13.28
CA LYS A 57 -6.95 6.62 13.78
C LYS A 57 -8.01 7.04 12.75
N ALA A 58 -7.81 8.20 12.11
CA ALA A 58 -8.72 8.72 11.08
C ALA A 58 -8.74 7.83 9.84
N ILE A 59 -7.55 7.43 9.34
CA ILE A 59 -7.40 6.51 8.21
C ILE A 59 -8.10 5.17 8.51
N SER A 60 -7.87 4.61 9.69
CA SER A 60 -8.47 3.32 10.09
C SER A 60 -10.00 3.40 10.17
N GLY A 61 -10.53 4.51 10.73
CA GLY A 61 -11.98 4.75 10.82
C GLY A 61 -12.63 4.83 9.45
N GLU A 62 -12.02 5.58 8.52
CA GLU A 62 -12.54 5.74 7.16
C GLU A 62 -12.49 4.43 6.36
N VAL A 63 -11.36 3.70 6.43
CA VAL A 63 -11.27 2.38 5.74
C VAL A 63 -12.35 1.42 6.24
N LYS A 64 -12.62 1.38 7.55
CA LYS A 64 -13.69 0.56 8.12
C LYS A 64 -15.07 1.01 7.66
N ALA A 65 -15.34 2.31 7.65
CA ALA A 65 -16.61 2.86 7.17
C ALA A 65 -16.83 2.55 5.69
N LEU A 66 -15.80 2.78 4.85
CA LEU A 66 -15.85 2.44 3.42
C LEU A 66 -16.06 0.93 3.19
N ALA A 67 -15.43 0.08 3.99
CA ALA A 67 -15.62 -1.36 3.89
C ALA A 67 -17.05 -1.78 4.24
N SER A 68 -17.65 -1.20 5.29
CA SER A 68 -19.03 -1.46 5.67
C SER A 68 -20.00 -0.97 4.58
N SER A 69 -19.82 0.26 4.07
CA SER A 69 -20.66 0.80 2.97
C SER A 69 -20.50 0.00 1.68
N ALA A 70 -19.30 -0.51 1.40
CA ALA A 70 -19.04 -1.38 0.26
C ALA A 70 -19.82 -2.70 0.37
N GLN A 71 -19.79 -3.34 1.53
CA GLN A 71 -20.55 -4.57 1.79
C GLN A 71 -22.07 -4.37 1.72
N ALA A 72 -22.55 -3.19 2.14
CA ALA A 72 -23.97 -2.80 2.04
C ALA A 72 -24.38 -2.34 0.64
N MET A 73 -23.45 -2.23 -0.32
CA MET A 73 -23.65 -1.65 -1.66
C MET A 73 -24.14 -0.19 -1.64
N GLU A 74 -23.77 0.58 -0.62
CA GLU A 74 -24.19 1.97 -0.39
C GLU A 74 -23.09 3.00 -0.70
N LEU A 75 -22.02 2.59 -1.43
CA LEU A 75 -20.96 3.51 -1.81
C LEU A 75 -21.47 4.63 -2.72
N GLN A 76 -21.12 5.85 -2.34
CA GLN A 76 -21.44 7.02 -3.16
C GLN A 76 -20.46 7.16 -4.35
N PRO A 77 -20.88 7.74 -5.48
CA PRO A 77 -20.02 7.88 -6.66
C PRO A 77 -18.66 8.52 -6.38
N HIS A 78 -18.61 9.58 -5.55
CA HIS A 78 -17.37 10.26 -5.19
C HIS A 78 -16.40 9.40 -4.34
N GLN A 79 -16.89 8.34 -3.72
CA GLN A 79 -16.06 7.40 -2.94
C GLN A 79 -15.40 6.34 -3.83
N VAL A 80 -15.88 6.16 -5.06
CA VAL A 80 -15.36 5.15 -6.00
C VAL A 80 -14.52 5.78 -7.11
N GLU A 81 -14.26 7.08 -7.02
CA GLU A 81 -13.38 7.79 -7.94
C GLU A 81 -11.96 7.23 -7.91
N THR A 82 -11.22 7.49 -8.98
CA THR A 82 -9.83 7.07 -9.06
C THR A 82 -8.95 7.97 -8.20
N GLY A 83 -8.26 7.37 -7.23
CA GLY A 83 -7.17 8.01 -6.49
C GLY A 83 -5.85 8.00 -7.28
N THR A 84 -4.77 8.30 -6.61
CA THR A 84 -3.42 8.39 -7.23
C THR A 84 -2.63 7.09 -7.14
N PHE A 85 -3.03 6.19 -6.23
CA PHE A 85 -2.35 4.93 -5.95
C PHE A 85 -3.36 3.84 -5.56
N THR A 86 -3.05 2.58 -5.82
CA THR A 86 -3.91 1.44 -5.43
C THR A 86 -3.20 0.51 -4.47
N VAL A 87 -3.91 0.06 -3.43
CA VAL A 87 -3.45 -0.98 -2.51
C VAL A 87 -4.43 -2.14 -2.53
N SER A 88 -3.90 -3.33 -2.80
CA SER A 88 -4.64 -4.60 -2.76
C SER A 88 -4.08 -5.47 -1.64
N ASN A 89 -4.94 -5.98 -0.76
CA ASN A 89 -4.56 -6.90 0.29
C ASN A 89 -5.34 -8.22 0.12
N LEU A 90 -4.62 -9.29 -0.22
CA LEU A 90 -5.17 -10.64 -0.34
C LEU A 90 -4.70 -11.57 0.80
N GLY A 91 -4.10 -11.01 1.85
CA GLY A 91 -3.64 -11.77 3.00
C GLY A 91 -4.73 -12.56 3.71
N ALA A 92 -5.95 -12.00 3.80
CA ALA A 92 -7.12 -12.69 4.37
C ALA A 92 -7.53 -13.95 3.59
N TYR A 93 -7.14 -14.07 2.32
CA TYR A 93 -7.37 -15.25 1.47
C TYR A 93 -6.20 -16.24 1.49
N GLY A 94 -5.18 -16.01 2.32
CA GLY A 94 -4.00 -16.87 2.40
C GLY A 94 -3.02 -16.73 1.22
N VAL A 95 -3.19 -15.70 0.37
CA VAL A 95 -2.28 -15.46 -0.75
C VAL A 95 -0.99 -14.84 -0.23
N LYS A 96 0.13 -15.54 -0.40
CA LYS A 96 1.44 -15.11 0.10
C LYS A 96 2.05 -13.99 -0.73
N ASN A 97 1.94 -14.09 -2.06
CA ASN A 97 2.55 -13.16 -3.00
C ASN A 97 1.72 -13.10 -4.29
N PHE A 98 1.51 -11.90 -4.82
CA PHE A 98 0.87 -11.67 -6.12
C PHE A 98 1.31 -10.33 -6.69
N ALA A 99 1.16 -10.16 -8.00
CA ALA A 99 1.43 -8.91 -8.70
C ALA A 99 0.10 -8.26 -9.11
N PRO A 100 -0.21 -7.05 -8.64
CA PRO A 100 -1.43 -6.36 -9.04
C PRO A 100 -1.29 -5.76 -10.43
N ILE A 101 -2.41 -5.62 -11.13
CA ILE A 101 -2.47 -4.87 -12.40
C ILE A 101 -2.61 -3.38 -12.05
N VAL A 102 -1.79 -2.55 -12.68
CA VAL A 102 -1.85 -1.09 -12.51
C VAL A 102 -3.09 -0.55 -13.20
N ARG A 103 -3.93 0.16 -12.46
CA ARG A 103 -5.15 0.78 -12.97
C ARG A 103 -4.86 2.18 -13.52
N MET A 104 -5.15 2.40 -14.79
CA MET A 104 -5.03 3.75 -15.36
C MET A 104 -5.95 4.75 -14.64
N PRO A 105 -5.52 6.03 -14.46
CA PRO A 105 -4.25 6.63 -14.89
C PRO A 105 -3.09 6.50 -13.89
N GLN A 106 -3.21 5.70 -12.84
CA GLN A 106 -2.19 5.52 -11.82
C GLN A 106 -0.90 4.92 -12.41
N ALA A 107 0.25 5.31 -11.85
CA ALA A 107 1.54 4.74 -12.26
C ALA A 107 1.91 3.47 -11.48
N CYS A 108 1.39 3.30 -10.26
CA CYS A 108 1.77 2.19 -9.38
C CYS A 108 0.61 1.58 -8.62
N ALA A 109 0.77 0.30 -8.28
CA ALA A 109 -0.13 -0.45 -7.42
C ALA A 109 0.66 -1.36 -6.48
N LEU A 110 0.29 -1.39 -5.19
CA LEU A 110 0.90 -2.19 -4.14
C LEU A 110 0.04 -3.42 -3.83
N ALA A 111 0.63 -4.60 -3.89
CA ALA A 111 0.06 -5.83 -3.38
C ALA A 111 0.62 -6.18 -2.01
N LEU A 112 -0.25 -6.59 -1.10
CA LEU A 112 0.09 -7.06 0.23
C LEU A 112 -0.40 -8.51 0.38
N GLY A 113 0.54 -9.42 0.67
CA GLY A 113 0.26 -10.84 0.90
C GLY A 113 -0.13 -11.13 2.35
N ALA A 114 -0.26 -12.42 2.66
CA ALA A 114 -0.52 -12.89 4.02
C ALA A 114 0.70 -12.62 4.92
N ALA A 115 0.41 -12.28 6.18
CA ALA A 115 1.41 -12.26 7.23
C ALA A 115 1.62 -13.70 7.74
N GLU A 116 2.85 -14.19 7.71
CA GLU A 116 3.22 -15.53 8.10
C GLU A 116 4.39 -15.51 9.07
N GLU A 117 4.38 -16.40 10.04
CA GLU A 117 5.54 -16.66 10.90
C GLU A 117 6.61 -17.40 10.09
N ARG A 118 7.82 -16.86 10.10
CA ARG A 118 9.00 -17.46 9.46
C ARG A 118 10.15 -17.56 10.44
N VAL A 119 10.88 -18.65 10.35
CA VAL A 119 12.13 -18.83 11.07
C VAL A 119 13.20 -18.05 10.32
N ILE A 120 13.82 -17.09 11.00
CA ILE A 120 14.95 -16.32 10.46
C ILE A 120 16.17 -16.47 11.37
N PRO A 121 17.38 -16.25 10.85
CA PRO A 121 18.58 -16.20 11.69
C PRO A 121 18.44 -15.08 12.72
N ASN A 122 18.83 -15.36 13.96
CA ASN A 122 18.90 -14.34 14.99
C ASN A 122 20.14 -13.47 14.76
N GLU A 123 19.93 -12.15 14.60
CA GLU A 123 21.02 -11.20 14.40
C GLU A 123 21.63 -10.69 15.72
N ASP A 124 21.06 -11.05 16.87
CA ASP A 124 21.56 -10.65 18.18
C ASP A 124 22.78 -11.51 18.58
N PRO A 125 24.00 -10.92 18.65
CA PRO A 125 25.21 -11.65 18.99
C PRO A 125 25.24 -12.17 20.43
N GLU A 126 24.39 -11.63 21.31
CA GLU A 126 24.33 -12.02 22.74
C GLU A 126 23.28 -13.12 22.98
N SER A 127 22.49 -13.49 21.98
CA SER A 127 21.48 -14.55 22.10
C SER A 127 22.08 -15.93 21.90
N GLU A 128 21.70 -16.87 22.78
CA GLU A 128 22.05 -18.31 22.64
C GLU A 128 21.22 -18.99 21.52
N GLU A 129 20.12 -18.36 21.09
CA GLU A 129 19.26 -18.90 20.04
C GLU A 129 19.76 -18.46 18.66
N ILE A 130 20.07 -19.43 17.80
CA ILE A 130 20.56 -19.20 16.42
C ILE A 130 19.43 -18.73 15.50
N TYR A 131 18.18 -19.07 15.81
CA TYR A 131 17.01 -18.76 15.00
C TYR A 131 15.93 -18.10 15.85
N GLN A 132 15.16 -17.20 15.24
CA GLN A 132 13.99 -16.58 15.84
C GLN A 132 12.77 -16.68 14.92
N LEU A 133 11.57 -16.65 15.51
CA LEU A 133 10.31 -16.60 14.79
C LEU A 133 9.89 -15.16 14.60
N GLU A 134 9.72 -14.75 13.34
CA GLU A 134 9.24 -13.41 13.01
C GLU A 134 8.05 -13.43 12.07
N THR A 135 7.13 -12.48 12.27
CA THR A 135 5.99 -12.30 11.37
C THR A 135 6.43 -11.52 10.13
N MET A 136 6.43 -12.17 8.98
CA MET A 136 6.84 -11.59 7.71
C MET A 136 5.66 -11.37 6.76
N LEU A 137 5.70 -10.26 6.04
CA LEU A 137 4.71 -9.87 5.04
C LEU A 137 5.41 -9.64 3.70
N SER A 138 4.90 -10.25 2.63
CA SER A 138 5.37 -9.95 1.27
C SER A 138 4.62 -8.77 0.69
N ALA A 139 5.36 -7.78 0.19
CA ALA A 139 4.84 -6.62 -0.51
C ALA A 139 5.41 -6.56 -1.94
N THR A 140 4.54 -6.42 -2.94
CA THR A 140 4.93 -6.33 -4.35
C THR A 140 4.42 -5.03 -4.93
N LEU A 141 5.29 -4.24 -5.56
CA LEU A 141 4.94 -3.01 -6.25
C LEU A 141 4.96 -3.26 -7.77
N SER A 142 3.80 -3.08 -8.42
CA SER A 142 3.70 -3.04 -9.88
C SER A 142 3.72 -1.60 -10.35
N CYS A 143 4.53 -1.30 -11.38
CA CYS A 143 4.72 0.06 -11.87
C CYS A 143 4.54 0.14 -13.38
N ASP A 144 4.05 1.29 -13.87
CA ASP A 144 4.12 1.67 -15.27
C ASP A 144 5.54 2.16 -15.57
N HIS A 145 6.29 1.38 -16.36
CA HIS A 145 7.70 1.63 -16.64
C HIS A 145 7.97 2.90 -17.47
N ARG A 146 6.92 3.52 -18.00
CA ARG A 146 7.01 4.85 -18.64
C ARG A 146 7.20 5.98 -17.63
N VAL A 147 6.84 5.74 -16.35
CA VAL A 147 6.87 6.73 -15.27
C VAL A 147 7.90 6.35 -14.21
N VAL A 148 7.93 5.07 -13.81
CA VAL A 148 8.73 4.57 -12.69
C VAL A 148 9.58 3.40 -13.16
N ASP A 149 10.89 3.54 -13.05
CA ASP A 149 11.83 2.47 -13.36
C ASP A 149 12.07 1.52 -12.17
N GLY A 150 12.87 0.46 -12.42
CA GLY A 150 13.18 -0.55 -11.41
C GLY A 150 13.98 0.02 -10.22
N ALA A 151 14.83 1.02 -10.44
CA ALA A 151 15.64 1.62 -9.37
C ALA A 151 14.78 2.48 -8.44
N VAL A 152 13.90 3.31 -8.99
CA VAL A 152 12.95 4.15 -8.23
C VAL A 152 11.97 3.28 -7.44
N SER A 153 11.42 2.22 -8.06
CA SER A 153 10.53 1.28 -7.36
C SER A 153 11.24 0.55 -6.22
N ALA A 154 12.50 0.16 -6.39
CA ALA A 154 13.30 -0.46 -5.32
C ALA A 154 13.58 0.51 -4.16
N GLN A 155 13.88 1.79 -4.44
CA GLN A 155 14.04 2.82 -3.42
C GLN A 155 12.74 3.04 -2.62
N TRP A 156 11.60 3.08 -3.30
CA TRP A 156 10.30 3.20 -2.63
C TRP A 156 10.01 1.99 -1.73
N LEU A 157 10.24 0.77 -2.23
CA LEU A 157 10.05 -0.46 -1.44
C LEU A 157 10.98 -0.49 -0.22
N ALA A 158 12.23 -0.04 -0.36
CA ALA A 158 13.16 0.07 0.77
C ALA A 158 12.67 1.08 1.82
N ALA A 159 12.17 2.23 1.39
CA ALA A 159 11.57 3.23 2.29
C ALA A 159 10.30 2.68 2.97
N PHE A 160 9.42 2.01 2.22
CA PHE A 160 8.21 1.39 2.75
C PHE A 160 8.54 0.31 3.79
N ARG A 161 9.50 -0.58 3.48
CA ARG A 161 9.98 -1.61 4.39
C ARG A 161 10.48 -1.00 5.70
N GLY A 162 11.36 -0.01 5.65
CA GLY A 162 11.90 0.63 6.85
C GLY A 162 10.82 1.27 7.75
N LEU A 163 9.74 1.79 7.17
CA LEU A 163 8.59 2.34 7.92
C LEU A 163 7.72 1.25 8.53
N VAL A 164 7.57 0.10 7.87
CA VAL A 164 6.79 -1.03 8.39
C VAL A 164 7.53 -1.73 9.52
N GLU A 165 8.84 -1.91 9.39
CA GLU A 165 9.72 -2.51 10.40
C GLU A 165 9.91 -1.59 11.62
N ASN A 166 9.84 -0.26 11.42
CA ASN A 166 9.98 0.73 12.49
C ASN A 166 8.76 1.68 12.55
N PRO A 167 7.59 1.20 13.00
CA PRO A 167 6.33 1.96 12.92
C PRO A 167 6.32 3.23 13.76
N LEU A 168 7.15 3.36 14.78
CA LEU A 168 7.26 4.56 15.60
C LEU A 168 7.75 5.77 14.79
N THR A 169 8.52 5.56 13.73
CA THR A 169 9.00 6.63 12.84
C THR A 169 7.89 7.30 12.04
N MET A 170 6.71 6.69 11.95
CA MET A 170 5.54 7.28 11.31
C MET A 170 4.75 8.23 12.22
N LEU A 171 5.11 8.32 13.49
CA LEU A 171 4.46 9.19 14.50
C LEU A 171 5.25 10.48 14.73
N LEU A 172 6.44 10.58 14.17
CA LEU A 172 7.33 11.73 14.19
C LEU A 172 7.07 12.61 12.96
#